data_3e3c7ebb140f080d881b4f31db6d375f
#
_entry.id   3e3c7ebb140f080d881b4f31db6d375f
#
_cell.length_a   1.000
_cell.length_b   1.000
_cell.length_c   1.000
_cell.angle_alpha   90.00
_cell.angle_beta   90.00
_cell.angle_gamma   90.00
#
_symmetry.space_group_name_H-M   'P 1'
#
loop_
_entity.id
_entity.type
_entity.pdbx_description
1 polymer ?
#
loop_
_entity_poly.entity_id
_entity_poly.type
_entity_poly.pdbx_seq_one_letter_code
_entity_poly.pdbx_strand_id
1 'polypeptide(L)'
;GRPDWIADPADGLEGTARLWPHRLRGEGHFAAVLQKSGSAPGSDIPTESGIKAPKEVLEFAASAGAALPEGKFVPFGARVFLASEELPELRGLRVLRCGLELGELRKGRLDPAHAWALWLQTGASMLDLDRNDPLLRRYMAGEAIPADCAGWTLVQVEGCTLGWGKGSGGHLKNHYPKALRRPL
;
A
#
# COMPACT_ATOMS: atom_id res chain seq x y z
N GLY A 1 18.47 7.44 -26.68
CA GLY A 1 18.54 6.07 -27.23
C GLY A 1 18.09 5.08 -26.19
N ARG A 2 17.70 3.88 -26.58
CA ARG A 2 17.31 2.79 -25.68
C ARG A 2 18.58 2.23 -25.03
N PRO A 3 18.61 1.99 -23.70
CA PRO A 3 19.77 1.39 -23.05
C PRO A 3 20.07 -0.03 -23.58
N ASP A 4 21.34 -0.43 -23.66
CA ASP A 4 21.77 -1.74 -24.20
C ASP A 4 21.25 -2.95 -23.46
N TRP A 5 20.85 -2.78 -22.18
CA TRP A 5 20.27 -3.84 -21.35
C TRP A 5 18.78 -4.09 -21.65
N ILE A 6 18.13 -3.25 -22.44
CA ILE A 6 16.77 -3.46 -22.92
C ILE A 6 16.83 -4.14 -24.29
N ALA A 7 16.27 -5.34 -24.43
CA ALA A 7 16.16 -6.00 -25.71
C ALA A 7 15.21 -5.26 -26.65
N ASP A 8 15.48 -5.35 -27.96
CA ASP A 8 14.58 -4.82 -28.95
C ASP A 8 13.20 -5.47 -28.88
N PRO A 9 12.12 -4.73 -29.19
CA PRO A 9 10.81 -5.32 -29.32
C PRO A 9 10.80 -6.39 -30.41
N ALA A 10 9.89 -7.35 -30.31
CA ALA A 10 9.61 -8.23 -31.41
C ALA A 10 8.93 -7.44 -32.55
N ASP A 11 9.05 -7.88 -33.78
CA ASP A 11 8.44 -7.26 -34.95
C ASP A 11 6.93 -6.99 -34.72
N GLY A 12 6.49 -5.78 -34.98
CA GLY A 12 5.12 -5.36 -34.76
C GLY A 12 4.75 -5.07 -33.30
N LEU A 13 5.72 -5.02 -32.38
CA LEU A 13 5.51 -4.74 -30.96
C LEU A 13 6.39 -3.59 -30.45
N GLU A 14 6.44 -2.49 -31.18
CA GLU A 14 7.36 -1.36 -30.93
C GLU A 14 7.17 -0.74 -29.53
N GLY A 15 5.96 -0.84 -28.97
CA GLY A 15 5.64 -0.37 -27.61
C GLY A 15 6.10 -1.29 -26.48
N THR A 16 6.91 -2.32 -26.75
CA THR A 16 7.31 -3.31 -25.74
C THR A 16 8.80 -3.26 -25.40
N ALA A 17 9.14 -3.77 -24.23
CA ALA A 17 10.50 -3.95 -23.77
C ALA A 17 10.65 -5.28 -23.03
N ARG A 18 11.77 -5.97 -23.27
CA ARG A 18 12.16 -7.19 -22.52
C ARG A 18 13.43 -6.94 -21.75
N LEU A 19 13.41 -7.28 -20.49
CA LEU A 19 14.54 -7.20 -19.58
C LEU A 19 15.05 -8.61 -19.33
N TRP A 20 16.20 -8.95 -19.91
CA TRP A 20 16.75 -10.29 -19.83
C TRP A 20 17.71 -10.46 -18.64
N PRO A 21 17.62 -11.55 -17.85
CA PRO A 21 18.51 -11.78 -16.69
C PRO A 21 20.01 -11.83 -17.05
N HIS A 22 20.34 -12.20 -18.28
CA HIS A 22 21.74 -12.27 -18.74
C HIS A 22 22.32 -10.89 -19.14
N ARG A 23 21.46 -9.86 -19.26
CA ARG A 23 21.88 -8.48 -19.60
C ARG A 23 21.86 -7.53 -18.41
N LEU A 24 21.14 -7.86 -17.36
CA LEU A 24 21.06 -7.07 -16.14
C LEU A 24 20.91 -7.97 -14.90
N ARG A 25 21.36 -7.50 -13.76
CA ARG A 25 21.16 -8.21 -12.49
C ARG A 25 19.71 -8.05 -12.06
N GLY A 26 18.92 -9.11 -12.15
CA GLY A 26 17.52 -9.13 -11.79
C GLY A 26 16.79 -10.30 -12.44
N GLU A 27 15.50 -10.38 -12.19
CA GLU A 27 14.60 -11.32 -12.85
C GLU A 27 14.25 -10.83 -14.25
N GLY A 28 13.78 -11.73 -15.10
CA GLY A 28 13.28 -11.36 -16.43
C GLY A 28 11.95 -10.62 -16.33
N HIS A 29 11.84 -9.49 -17.02
CA HIS A 29 10.61 -8.71 -17.07
C HIS A 29 10.20 -8.42 -18.50
N PHE A 30 8.90 -8.26 -18.70
CA PHE A 30 8.29 -7.76 -19.91
C PHE A 30 7.45 -6.52 -19.58
N ALA A 31 7.62 -5.45 -20.34
CA ALA A 31 6.82 -4.24 -20.24
C ALA A 31 6.21 -3.92 -21.58
N ALA A 32 4.98 -3.46 -21.61
CA ALA A 32 4.27 -3.01 -22.79
C ALA A 32 3.54 -1.69 -22.50
N VAL A 33 3.64 -0.74 -23.43
CA VAL A 33 2.84 0.48 -23.44
C VAL A 33 1.77 0.31 -24.51
N LEU A 34 0.51 0.31 -24.08
CA LEU A 34 -0.63 0.19 -24.95
C LEU A 34 -1.38 1.52 -24.99
N GLN A 35 -1.69 2.00 -26.19
CA GLN A 35 -2.53 3.16 -26.37
C GLN A 35 -3.83 2.72 -27.04
N LYS A 36 -4.97 2.98 -26.40
CA LYS A 36 -6.27 2.77 -27.01
C LYS A 36 -6.46 3.76 -28.15
N SER A 37 -6.65 3.27 -29.36
CA SER A 37 -7.00 4.05 -30.52
C SER A 37 -8.52 4.01 -30.76
N GLY A 38 -9.13 5.18 -31.04
CA GLY A 38 -10.55 5.32 -31.32
C GLY A 38 -11.42 5.44 -30.04
N SER A 39 -12.64 5.93 -30.24
CA SER A 39 -13.69 5.94 -29.23
C SER A 39 -14.49 4.64 -29.34
N ALA A 40 -14.33 3.72 -28.40
CA ALA A 40 -15.32 2.67 -28.22
C ALA A 40 -16.62 3.32 -27.72
N PRO A 41 -17.82 2.89 -28.18
CA PRO A 41 -19.05 3.29 -27.53
C PRO A 41 -18.91 2.99 -26.04
N GLY A 42 -19.31 3.96 -25.19
CA GLY A 42 -19.30 3.76 -23.74
C GLY A 42 -20.10 2.49 -23.43
N SER A 43 -19.42 1.48 -22.90
CA SER A 43 -20.12 0.36 -22.30
C SER A 43 -20.59 0.85 -20.93
N ASP A 44 -21.90 0.78 -20.68
CA ASP A 44 -22.45 0.92 -19.32
C ASP A 44 -21.96 -0.27 -18.47
N ILE A 45 -20.68 -0.27 -18.10
CA ILE A 45 -20.12 -1.29 -17.22
C ILE A 45 -20.67 -0.97 -15.83
N PRO A 46 -21.44 -1.88 -15.22
CA PRO A 46 -21.91 -1.70 -13.86
C PRO A 46 -20.73 -1.44 -12.92
N THR A 47 -20.87 -0.49 -12.04
CA THR A 47 -19.84 -0.21 -11.03
C THR A 47 -20.11 -1.02 -9.77
N GLU A 48 -19.02 -1.39 -9.06
CA GLU A 48 -19.11 -2.10 -7.79
C GLU A 48 -19.89 -1.29 -6.76
N SER A 49 -20.69 -1.95 -5.95
CA SER A 49 -21.42 -1.30 -4.88
C SER A 49 -20.52 -1.04 -3.68
N GLY A 50 -20.49 0.22 -3.22
CA GLY A 50 -19.83 0.57 -1.97
C GLY A 50 -20.72 0.26 -0.76
N ILE A 51 -20.10 0.17 0.42
CA ILE A 51 -20.79 0.13 1.70
C ILE A 51 -20.64 1.46 2.43
N LYS A 52 -21.50 1.69 3.43
CA LYS A 52 -21.30 2.80 4.37
C LYS A 52 -19.95 2.62 5.07
N ALA A 53 -19.24 3.72 5.31
CA ALA A 53 -17.98 3.72 6.03
C ALA A 53 -18.08 2.94 7.34
N PRO A 54 -17.29 1.87 7.53
CA PRO A 54 -17.30 1.12 8.80
C PRO A 54 -16.88 2.01 9.97
N LYS A 55 -17.58 1.89 11.07
CA LYS A 55 -17.33 2.68 12.29
C LYS A 55 -15.88 2.54 12.77
N GLU A 56 -15.35 1.32 12.74
CA GLU A 56 -14.00 1.00 13.17
C GLU A 56 -12.93 1.71 12.32
N VAL A 57 -13.20 1.89 11.03
CA VAL A 57 -12.32 2.66 10.11
C VAL A 57 -12.31 4.12 10.49
N LEU A 58 -13.50 4.71 10.72
CA LEU A 58 -13.62 6.12 11.09
C LEU A 58 -13.01 6.41 12.47
N GLU A 59 -13.23 5.54 13.45
CA GLU A 59 -12.63 5.66 14.79
C GLU A 59 -11.11 5.54 14.74
N PHE A 60 -10.59 4.61 13.94
CA PHE A 60 -9.15 4.50 13.72
C PHE A 60 -8.61 5.76 13.05
N ALA A 61 -9.22 6.21 11.94
CA ALA A 61 -8.80 7.41 11.22
C ALA A 61 -8.74 8.63 12.13
N ALA A 62 -9.76 8.83 12.95
CA ALA A 62 -9.80 9.93 13.92
C ALA A 62 -8.70 9.82 14.99
N SER A 63 -8.49 8.62 15.55
CA SER A 63 -7.51 8.40 16.63
C SER A 63 -6.05 8.48 16.16
N ALA A 64 -5.79 8.06 14.92
CA ALA A 64 -4.46 8.06 14.32
C ALA A 64 -4.15 9.34 13.52
N GLY A 65 -5.13 10.25 13.37
CA GLY A 65 -5.02 11.40 12.47
C GLY A 65 -4.78 10.96 11.01
N ALA A 66 -5.32 9.80 10.65
CA ALA A 66 -5.10 9.20 9.34
C ALA A 66 -6.12 9.74 8.33
N ALA A 67 -5.64 10.41 7.29
CA ALA A 67 -6.49 10.86 6.20
C ALA A 67 -7.12 9.67 5.45
N LEU A 68 -8.30 9.90 4.89
CA LEU A 68 -8.97 8.99 3.98
C LEU A 68 -9.06 9.67 2.61
N PRO A 69 -8.61 9.03 1.51
CA PRO A 69 -8.86 9.56 0.18
C PRO A 69 -10.35 9.51 -0.17
N GLU A 70 -10.73 10.22 -1.22
CA GLU A 70 -12.06 10.10 -1.80
C GLU A 70 -12.26 8.71 -2.40
N GLY A 71 -13.48 8.18 -2.32
CA GLY A 71 -13.83 6.90 -2.87
C GLY A 71 -14.85 6.13 -2.04
N LYS A 72 -15.22 4.97 -2.54
CA LYS A 72 -16.19 4.08 -1.90
C LYS A 72 -15.52 2.95 -1.12
N PHE A 73 -16.12 2.58 0.01
CA PHE A 73 -15.65 1.46 0.82
C PHE A 73 -16.13 0.14 0.23
N VAL A 74 -15.18 -0.76 -0.05
CA VAL A 74 -15.45 -2.08 -0.63
C VAL A 74 -14.94 -3.17 0.31
N PRO A 75 -15.83 -4.05 0.83
CA PRO A 75 -15.43 -5.12 1.72
C PRO A 75 -14.96 -6.36 0.95
N PHE A 76 -13.90 -7.00 1.45
CA PHE A 76 -13.43 -8.32 1.00
C PHE A 76 -13.22 -9.21 2.23
N GLY A 77 -14.22 -9.99 2.58
CA GLY A 77 -14.24 -10.71 3.84
C GLY A 77 -14.12 -9.74 5.02
N ALA A 78 -13.10 -9.91 5.86
CA ALA A 78 -12.83 -9.00 6.97
C ALA A 78 -12.02 -7.75 6.57
N ARG A 79 -11.46 -7.72 5.36
CA ARG A 79 -10.68 -6.57 4.87
C ARG A 79 -11.57 -5.51 4.26
N VAL A 80 -11.18 -4.25 4.45
CA VAL A 80 -11.85 -3.08 3.86
C VAL A 80 -10.88 -2.33 2.98
N PHE A 81 -11.33 -2.03 1.79
CA PHE A 81 -10.62 -1.23 0.79
C PHE A 81 -11.35 0.07 0.55
N LEU A 82 -10.59 1.09 0.18
CA LEU A 82 -11.13 2.33 -0.39
C LEU A 82 -10.77 2.34 -1.87
N ALA A 83 -11.77 2.38 -2.71
CA ALA A 83 -11.67 2.24 -4.15
C ALA A 83 -12.27 3.44 -4.90
N SER A 84 -11.90 3.60 -6.17
CA SER A 84 -12.49 4.61 -7.04
C SER A 84 -14.01 4.42 -7.15
N GLU A 85 -14.74 5.52 -7.27
CA GLU A 85 -16.18 5.50 -7.58
C GLU A 85 -16.49 4.77 -8.89
N GLU A 86 -15.55 4.80 -9.83
CA GLU A 86 -15.67 4.15 -11.15
C GLU A 86 -15.24 2.67 -11.15
N LEU A 87 -14.91 2.08 -9.99
CA LEU A 87 -14.53 0.67 -9.93
C LEU A 87 -15.59 -0.21 -10.58
N PRO A 88 -15.28 -0.98 -11.64
CA PRO A 88 -16.23 -1.90 -12.26
C PRO A 88 -16.71 -2.98 -11.31
N GLU A 89 -17.88 -3.55 -11.57
CA GLU A 89 -18.40 -4.70 -10.80
C GLU A 89 -17.37 -5.85 -10.81
N LEU A 90 -17.08 -6.38 -9.63
CA LEU A 90 -16.04 -7.39 -9.43
C LEU A 90 -16.58 -8.83 -9.47
N ARG A 91 -17.88 -9.02 -9.67
CA ARG A 91 -18.53 -10.33 -9.71
C ARG A 91 -17.89 -11.23 -10.78
N GLY A 92 -17.54 -12.44 -10.40
CA GLY A 92 -16.92 -13.41 -11.30
C GLY A 92 -15.44 -13.20 -11.58
N LEU A 93 -14.82 -12.14 -11.03
CA LEU A 93 -13.40 -11.87 -11.19
C LEU A 93 -12.58 -12.39 -10.01
N ARG A 94 -11.38 -12.89 -10.30
CA ARG A 94 -10.37 -13.17 -9.27
C ARG A 94 -9.61 -11.88 -8.95
N VAL A 95 -10.09 -11.15 -7.96
CA VAL A 95 -9.51 -9.87 -7.56
C VAL A 95 -8.45 -10.07 -6.49
N LEU A 96 -7.25 -9.56 -6.74
CA LEU A 96 -6.16 -9.53 -5.76
C LEU A 96 -6.23 -8.29 -4.88
N ARG A 97 -6.58 -7.15 -5.47
CA ARG A 97 -6.68 -5.85 -4.81
C ARG A 97 -7.60 -4.95 -5.62
N CYS A 98 -8.54 -4.26 -4.96
CA CYS A 98 -9.50 -3.38 -5.65
C CYS A 98 -9.30 -1.89 -5.35
N GLY A 99 -8.31 -1.55 -4.53
CA GLY A 99 -8.02 -0.17 -4.13
C GLY A 99 -7.00 -0.11 -3.01
N LEU A 100 -7.03 0.98 -2.24
CA LEU A 100 -6.23 1.13 -1.03
C LEU A 100 -6.78 0.26 0.09
N GLU A 101 -6.03 -0.73 0.53
CA GLU A 101 -6.39 -1.54 1.70
C GLU A 101 -6.24 -0.70 2.97
N LEU A 102 -7.35 -0.49 3.69
CA LEU A 102 -7.38 0.28 4.93
C LEU A 102 -7.04 -0.59 6.14
N GLY A 103 -7.46 -1.84 6.12
CA GLY A 103 -7.19 -2.76 7.21
C GLY A 103 -8.16 -3.93 7.28
N GLU A 104 -8.01 -4.71 8.35
CA GLU A 104 -8.88 -5.84 8.66
C GLU A 104 -9.79 -5.49 9.85
N LEU A 105 -11.11 -5.64 9.64
CA LEU A 105 -12.09 -5.48 10.70
C LEU A 105 -11.99 -6.64 11.69
N ARG A 106 -11.71 -6.33 12.91
CA ARG A 106 -11.70 -7.25 14.05
C ARG A 106 -12.83 -6.87 15.00
N LYS A 107 -13.15 -7.73 15.95
CA LYS A 107 -14.20 -7.47 16.93
C LYS A 107 -13.98 -6.12 17.64
N GLY A 108 -14.76 -5.09 17.24
CA GLY A 108 -14.74 -3.75 17.80
C GLY A 108 -13.50 -2.90 17.52
N ARG A 109 -12.68 -3.25 16.52
CA ARG A 109 -11.50 -2.47 16.13
C ARG A 109 -11.09 -2.72 14.69
N LEU A 110 -10.25 -1.84 14.16
CA LEU A 110 -9.52 -2.02 12.91
C LEU A 110 -8.06 -2.39 13.21
N ASP A 111 -7.56 -3.44 12.57
CA ASP A 111 -6.13 -3.69 12.44
C ASP A 111 -5.66 -3.03 11.14
N PRO A 112 -4.93 -1.88 11.17
CA PRO A 112 -4.66 -1.08 9.98
C PRO A 112 -3.70 -1.78 9.02
N ALA A 113 -3.97 -1.63 7.73
CA ALA A 113 -3.11 -2.17 6.69
C ALA A 113 -1.82 -1.35 6.53
N HIS A 114 -0.74 -2.03 6.19
CA HIS A 114 0.53 -1.40 5.86
C HIS A 114 0.41 -0.47 4.64
N ALA A 115 -0.40 -0.85 3.65
CA ALA A 115 -0.65 -0.04 2.46
C ALA A 115 -1.22 1.35 2.81
N TRP A 116 -2.08 1.43 3.83
CA TRP A 116 -2.61 2.72 4.28
C TRP A 116 -1.52 3.57 4.93
N ALA A 117 -0.63 2.98 5.76
CA ALA A 117 0.51 3.72 6.29
C ALA A 117 1.37 4.32 5.18
N LEU A 118 1.72 3.53 4.15
CA LEU A 118 2.54 3.99 3.03
C LEU A 118 1.87 5.09 2.19
N TRP A 119 0.55 5.13 2.16
CA TRP A 119 -0.20 6.19 1.48
C TRP A 119 -0.21 7.50 2.29
N LEU A 120 -0.15 7.39 3.64
CA LEU A 120 -0.14 8.55 4.53
C LEU A 120 1.25 9.19 4.60
N GLN A 121 1.29 10.51 4.59
CA GLN A 121 2.51 11.29 4.83
C GLN A 121 2.56 11.88 6.23
N THR A 122 1.37 12.05 6.86
CA THR A 122 1.22 12.64 8.19
C THR A 122 0.20 11.87 9.02
N GLY A 123 0.29 11.98 10.32
CA GLY A 123 -0.63 11.40 11.30
C GLY A 123 -0.60 12.16 12.63
N ALA A 124 -1.45 11.78 13.57
CA ALA A 124 -1.51 12.40 14.90
C ALA A 124 -0.21 12.16 15.72
N SER A 125 0.44 11.02 15.48
CA SER A 125 1.73 10.68 16.09
C SER A 125 2.67 10.15 15.01
N MET A 126 3.89 10.67 14.99
CA MET A 126 4.92 10.31 14.02
C MET A 126 6.25 10.08 14.72
N LEU A 127 7.00 9.08 14.27
CA LEU A 127 8.38 8.82 14.68
C LEU A 127 9.25 8.79 13.42
N ASP A 128 9.97 9.86 13.18
CA ASP A 128 10.91 9.96 12.07
C ASP A 128 12.31 9.57 12.53
N LEU A 129 12.89 8.57 11.89
CA LEU A 129 14.21 8.01 12.21
C LEU A 129 15.20 8.42 11.11
N ASP A 130 16.44 8.71 11.51
CA ASP A 130 17.53 8.83 10.56
C ASP A 130 17.83 7.47 9.90
N ARG A 131 18.29 7.47 8.63
CA ARG A 131 18.65 6.21 7.92
C ARG A 131 19.75 5.40 8.59
N ASN A 132 20.60 6.04 9.38
CA ASN A 132 21.68 5.38 10.12
C ASN A 132 21.30 5.07 11.58
N ASP A 133 20.11 5.43 12.02
CA ASP A 133 19.65 5.14 13.38
C ASP A 133 19.56 3.61 13.60
N PRO A 134 20.22 3.07 14.63
CA PRO A 134 20.11 1.66 14.98
C PRO A 134 18.67 1.20 15.22
N LEU A 135 17.77 2.09 15.68
CA LEU A 135 16.36 1.78 15.92
C LEU A 135 15.63 1.48 14.62
N LEU A 136 16.05 2.08 13.48
CA LEU A 136 15.47 1.77 12.19
C LEU A 136 15.65 0.29 11.83
N ARG A 137 16.87 -0.24 12.00
CA ARG A 137 17.15 -1.67 11.73
C ARG A 137 16.32 -2.58 12.63
N ARG A 138 16.20 -2.26 13.91
CA ARG A 138 15.37 -2.99 14.86
C ARG A 138 13.90 -2.96 14.47
N TYR A 139 13.38 -1.79 14.08
CA TYR A 139 12.02 -1.68 13.57
C TYR A 139 11.81 -2.55 12.32
N MET A 140 12.71 -2.50 11.34
CA MET A 140 12.62 -3.32 10.12
C MET A 140 12.78 -4.82 10.40
N ALA A 141 13.46 -5.21 11.49
CA ALA A 141 13.51 -6.60 11.95
C ALA A 141 12.23 -7.06 12.67
N GLY A 142 11.34 -6.12 13.00
CA GLY A 142 10.07 -6.43 13.66
C GLY A 142 10.12 -6.36 15.18
N GLU A 143 11.19 -5.79 15.75
CA GLU A 143 11.33 -5.59 17.19
C GLU A 143 10.53 -4.38 17.69
N ALA A 144 10.13 -4.42 18.96
CA ALA A 144 9.69 -3.22 19.64
C ALA A 144 10.91 -2.31 19.91
N ILE A 145 10.72 -1.00 19.75
CA ILE A 145 11.78 -0.02 19.93
C ILE A 145 11.39 1.00 21.01
N PRO A 146 12.35 1.55 21.77
CA PRO A 146 12.08 2.65 22.68
C PRO A 146 11.64 3.87 21.87
N ALA A 147 10.54 4.50 22.27
CA ALA A 147 10.04 5.73 21.66
C ALA A 147 9.04 6.40 22.60
N ASP A 148 9.12 7.71 22.72
CA ASP A 148 8.15 8.53 23.45
C ASP A 148 7.00 8.92 22.52
N CYS A 149 6.10 7.95 22.30
CA CYS A 149 4.92 8.13 21.49
C CYS A 149 3.72 7.38 22.08
N ALA A 150 2.51 7.79 21.75
CA ALA A 150 1.27 7.21 22.25
C ALA A 150 0.31 6.85 21.11
N GLY A 151 -0.36 5.72 21.24
CA GLY A 151 -1.34 5.28 20.26
C GLY A 151 -0.73 4.85 18.93
N TRP A 152 -1.53 4.87 17.86
CA TRP A 152 -1.06 4.56 16.53
C TRP A 152 -0.13 5.65 16.00
N THR A 153 1.05 5.24 15.58
CA THR A 153 2.16 6.11 15.20
C THR A 153 2.67 5.70 13.83
N LEU A 154 2.82 6.66 12.93
CA LEU A 154 3.53 6.45 11.66
C LEU A 154 5.04 6.45 11.92
N VAL A 155 5.69 5.38 11.53
CA VAL A 155 7.15 5.31 11.54
C VAL A 155 7.66 5.74 10.17
N GLN A 156 8.58 6.69 10.16
CA GLN A 156 9.16 7.29 8.97
C GLN A 156 10.68 7.16 8.99
N VAL A 157 11.29 7.30 7.84
CA VAL A 157 12.73 7.53 7.68
C VAL A 157 12.90 8.71 6.75
N GLU A 158 13.54 9.77 7.24
CA GLU A 158 13.76 11.01 6.49
C GLU A 158 12.47 11.51 5.81
N GLY A 159 11.36 11.52 6.55
CA GLY A 159 10.04 11.95 6.06
C GLY A 159 9.29 10.94 5.19
N CYS A 160 9.88 9.78 4.86
CA CYS A 160 9.22 8.73 4.08
C CYS A 160 8.58 7.69 5.01
N THR A 161 7.27 7.47 4.90
CA THR A 161 6.57 6.53 5.75
C THR A 161 6.98 5.08 5.47
N LEU A 162 7.36 4.36 6.52
CA LEU A 162 7.72 2.94 6.49
C LEU A 162 6.58 2.03 6.95
N GLY A 163 5.71 2.49 7.84
CA GLY A 163 4.64 1.65 8.35
C GLY A 163 4.08 2.11 9.69
N TRP A 164 3.32 1.22 10.32
CA TRP A 164 2.68 1.46 11.60
C TRP A 164 3.50 0.95 12.79
N GLY A 165 3.40 1.66 13.90
CA GLY A 165 3.70 1.19 15.24
C GLY A 165 2.59 1.60 16.19
N LYS A 166 2.58 1.04 17.41
CA LYS A 166 1.66 1.45 18.47
C LYS A 166 2.45 1.78 19.73
N GLY A 167 2.49 3.06 20.06
CA GLY A 167 3.21 3.60 21.20
C GLY A 167 2.46 3.38 22.52
N SER A 168 3.18 2.93 23.54
CA SER A 168 2.68 2.80 24.91
C SER A 168 3.85 2.62 25.89
N GLY A 169 3.85 3.34 27.01
CA GLY A 169 4.80 3.15 28.11
C GLY A 169 6.28 3.31 27.70
N GLY A 170 6.60 4.29 26.87
CA GLY A 170 7.97 4.55 26.42
C GLY A 170 8.49 3.59 25.35
N HIS A 171 7.64 2.76 24.76
CA HIS A 171 7.98 1.82 23.71
C HIS A 171 6.98 1.87 22.58
N LEU A 172 7.46 1.67 21.35
CA LEU A 172 6.67 1.44 20.15
C LEU A 172 6.60 -0.05 19.85
N LYS A 173 5.40 -0.64 19.99
CA LYS A 173 5.11 -1.99 19.51
C LYS A 173 5.11 -2.00 17.99
N ASN A 174 5.84 -2.93 17.41
CA ASN A 174 6.06 -3.04 15.98
C ASN A 174 4.84 -3.62 15.25
N HIS A 175 4.39 -2.94 14.20
CA HIS A 175 3.36 -3.39 13.26
C HIS A 175 3.87 -3.51 11.81
N TYR A 176 5.20 -3.53 11.61
CA TYR A 176 5.80 -3.77 10.30
C TYR A 176 5.48 -5.19 9.81
N PRO A 177 5.07 -5.37 8.54
CA PRO A 177 4.63 -6.67 8.04
C PRO A 177 5.69 -7.75 8.15
N LYS A 178 5.33 -8.92 8.66
CA LYS A 178 6.27 -10.04 8.85
C LYS A 178 7.02 -10.42 7.56
N ALA A 179 6.32 -10.39 6.42
CA ALA A 179 6.91 -10.73 5.12
C ALA A 179 7.96 -9.72 4.62
N LEU A 180 8.00 -8.51 5.18
CA LEU A 180 8.97 -7.46 4.80
C LEU A 180 10.12 -7.36 5.79
N ARG A 181 10.09 -8.10 6.90
CA ARG A 181 11.11 -8.01 7.94
C ARG A 181 12.47 -8.50 7.43
N ARG A 182 13.50 -7.77 7.82
CA ARG A 182 14.89 -8.14 7.55
C ARG A 182 15.55 -8.55 8.86
N PRO A 183 16.21 -9.73 8.94
CA PRO A 183 16.99 -10.10 10.12
C PRO A 183 18.09 -9.05 10.40
N LEU A 184 18.42 -8.89 11.67
CA LEU A 184 19.54 -8.03 12.11
C LEU A 184 20.88 -8.60 11.67
#